data_cff74352749010ae0465b5c5820e2288
#
_entry.id   cff74352749010ae0465b5c5820e2288
#
_cell.length_a   1.000
_cell.length_b   1.000
_cell.length_c   1.000
_cell.angle_alpha   90.00
_cell.angle_beta   90.00
_cell.angle_gamma   90.00
#
_symmetry.space_group_name_H-M   'P 1'
#
loop_
_entity.id
_entity.type
_entity.pdbx_description
1 polymer ?
#
loop_
_entity_poly.entity_id
_entity_poly.type
_entity_poly.pdbx_seq_one_letter_code
_entity_poly.pdbx_strand_id
1 'polypeptide(L)'
;MQAISALLSPVLSRLYTPEDYGLLAIFTSLISILTVVGSFRYELAILLPKKNSEAGLILKLSLIIIVLFSILVFLITTLFKNNIALLLGNERLSFWLYFLAPVFLAAGITQSFTYWFNRNENYKIISGVRIYQSSVNSVLSLLLGFLKFNTFGLILSLIISNITSSLYLLKRSLFRLNECSLNFIKLRSVAKKYKEFPLLSLPSALLDTISINSIIFLLSYFFSESITGAYSFSLRMLSMPAVVIGTAMGQVFFQKISEAYSNKEKIFPLILRSWKVLFLAGIFPTIVLFFFGEELFTFVFGIKWAEAGRISEYLCILTFFMFISSPTSNAMIVLRKQGILLWINIAAFIYRPLALLFGYSVNNYLTGIILLTIFEIIQIITFNILLLRSAARADSGKV
;
A
#
# COMPACT_ATOMS: atom_id res chain seq x y z
N MET A 1 9.24 9.59 7.53
CA MET A 1 9.04 9.45 6.09
C MET A 1 7.71 10.07 5.63
N GLN A 2 6.57 9.58 6.10
CA GLN A 2 5.24 10.13 5.75
C GLN A 2 5.04 11.58 6.21
N ALA A 3 5.62 11.97 7.34
CA ALA A 3 5.58 13.34 7.82
C ALA A 3 6.23 14.35 6.84
N ILE A 4 7.33 14.00 6.17
CA ILE A 4 7.97 14.86 5.17
C ILE A 4 7.02 15.10 3.98
N SER A 5 6.44 14.02 3.45
CA SER A 5 5.47 14.12 2.34
C SER A 5 4.20 14.89 2.75
N ALA A 6 3.75 14.75 4.00
CA ALA A 6 2.60 15.46 4.53
C ALA A 6 2.87 16.96 4.65
N LEU A 7 4.00 17.33 5.24
CA LEU A 7 4.38 18.74 5.42
C LEU A 7 4.59 19.47 4.08
N LEU A 8 5.02 18.74 3.04
CA LEU A 8 5.24 19.31 1.72
C LEU A 8 4.00 19.25 0.82
N SER A 9 2.96 18.53 1.22
CA SER A 9 1.75 18.38 0.41
C SER A 9 1.03 19.70 0.12
N PRO A 10 0.96 20.74 1.00
CA PRO A 10 0.35 22.02 0.65
C PRO A 10 1.12 22.78 -0.42
N VAL A 11 2.46 22.62 -0.46
CA VAL A 11 3.27 23.25 -1.51
C VAL A 11 3.13 22.49 -2.82
N LEU A 12 3.22 21.16 -2.78
CA LEU A 12 3.07 20.30 -3.96
C LEU A 12 1.69 20.43 -4.61
N SER A 13 0.62 20.55 -3.81
CA SER A 13 -0.74 20.70 -4.31
C SER A 13 -0.96 22.03 -5.08
N ARG A 14 -0.20 23.06 -4.76
CA ARG A 14 -0.23 24.33 -5.50
C ARG A 14 0.54 24.25 -6.82
N LEU A 15 1.57 23.40 -6.90
CA LEU A 15 2.40 23.20 -8.09
C LEU A 15 1.77 22.23 -9.10
N TYR A 16 1.02 21.24 -8.62
CA TYR A 16 0.45 20.16 -9.42
C TYR A 16 -1.08 20.18 -9.40
N THR A 17 -1.68 19.56 -10.41
CA THR A 17 -3.14 19.48 -10.55
C THR A 17 -3.67 18.12 -10.10
N PRO A 18 -5.00 17.99 -9.87
CA PRO A 18 -5.61 16.69 -9.64
C PRO A 18 -5.35 15.68 -10.75
N GLU A 19 -5.32 16.11 -12.02
CA GLU A 19 -5.02 15.25 -13.17
C GLU A 19 -3.61 14.66 -13.09
N ASP A 20 -2.62 15.47 -12.66
CA ASP A 20 -1.25 15.00 -12.46
C ASP A 20 -1.17 13.91 -11.40
N TYR A 21 -1.91 14.07 -10.32
CA TYR A 21 -2.03 13.07 -9.26
C TYR A 21 -2.85 11.85 -9.68
N GLY A 22 -3.82 12.02 -10.57
CA GLY A 22 -4.59 10.91 -11.15
C GLY A 22 -3.70 9.98 -11.96
N LEU A 23 -2.91 10.52 -12.87
CA LEU A 23 -1.98 9.73 -13.66
C LEU A 23 -0.89 9.07 -12.78
N LEU A 24 -0.39 9.80 -11.78
CA LEU A 24 0.52 9.25 -10.78
C LEU A 24 -0.12 8.07 -10.02
N ALA A 25 -1.41 8.19 -9.64
CA ALA A 25 -2.13 7.14 -8.93
C ALA A 25 -2.27 5.88 -9.79
N ILE A 26 -2.62 6.01 -11.06
CA ILE A 26 -2.70 4.90 -12.01
C ILE A 26 -1.33 4.21 -12.15
N PHE A 27 -0.28 5.00 -12.36
CA PHE A 27 1.09 4.48 -12.51
C PHE A 27 1.57 3.74 -11.25
N THR A 28 1.34 4.31 -10.06
CA THR A 28 1.70 3.68 -8.78
C THR A 28 0.87 2.44 -8.49
N SER A 29 -0.40 2.39 -8.91
CA SER A 29 -1.26 1.22 -8.81
C SER A 29 -0.73 0.05 -9.63
N LEU A 30 -0.27 0.30 -10.86
CA LEU A 30 0.39 -0.70 -11.69
C LEU A 30 1.68 -1.23 -11.04
N ILE A 31 2.52 -0.35 -10.52
CA ILE A 31 3.75 -0.74 -9.81
C ILE A 31 3.40 -1.59 -8.59
N SER A 32 2.36 -1.23 -7.82
CA SER A 32 1.92 -1.96 -6.64
C SER A 32 1.54 -3.41 -6.98
N ILE A 33 0.73 -3.62 -8.04
CA ILE A 33 0.33 -4.96 -8.49
C ILE A 33 1.54 -5.76 -8.96
N LEU A 34 2.40 -5.16 -9.79
CA LEU A 34 3.60 -5.81 -10.30
C LEU A 34 4.56 -6.20 -9.17
N THR A 35 4.71 -5.36 -8.15
CA THR A 35 5.62 -5.62 -7.04
C THR A 35 5.17 -6.82 -6.21
N VAL A 36 3.88 -7.07 -6.08
CA VAL A 36 3.34 -8.28 -5.41
C VAL A 36 3.70 -9.55 -6.18
N VAL A 37 3.65 -9.51 -7.52
CA VAL A 37 3.99 -10.66 -8.38
C VAL A 37 5.50 -10.84 -8.49
N GLY A 38 6.25 -9.76 -8.43
CA GLY A 38 7.61 -9.64 -8.91
C GLY A 38 8.61 -10.67 -8.43
N SER A 39 8.51 -11.10 -7.18
CA SER A 39 9.37 -12.13 -6.58
C SER A 39 8.63 -13.44 -6.30
N PHE A 40 7.37 -13.58 -6.77
CA PHE A 40 6.46 -14.66 -6.39
C PHE A 40 6.35 -14.85 -4.86
N ARG A 41 6.48 -13.74 -4.10
CA ARG A 41 6.43 -13.71 -2.63
C ARG A 41 7.56 -14.48 -1.94
N TYR A 42 8.60 -14.91 -2.67
CA TYR A 42 9.77 -15.56 -2.05
C TYR A 42 10.53 -14.63 -1.10
N GLU A 43 10.41 -13.30 -1.25
CA GLU A 43 11.04 -12.36 -0.32
C GLU A 43 10.57 -12.53 1.13
N LEU A 44 9.33 -13.00 1.35
CA LEU A 44 8.80 -13.29 2.68
C LEU A 44 9.52 -14.49 3.30
N ALA A 45 9.89 -15.47 2.49
CA ALA A 45 10.58 -16.67 2.94
C ALA A 45 12.01 -16.40 3.43
N ILE A 46 12.61 -15.24 3.12
CA ILE A 46 13.96 -14.85 3.58
C ILE A 46 14.05 -14.88 5.12
N LEU A 47 12.97 -14.62 5.82
CA LEU A 47 12.94 -14.59 7.28
C LEU A 47 12.94 -15.96 7.95
N LEU A 48 12.56 -17.04 7.24
CA LEU A 48 12.28 -18.37 7.84
C LEU A 48 13.52 -19.24 8.11
N PRO A 49 14.54 -19.31 7.23
CA PRO A 49 15.67 -20.23 7.43
C PRO A 49 16.48 -19.88 8.67
N LYS A 50 16.95 -20.88 9.41
CA LYS A 50 17.90 -20.66 10.52
C LYS A 50 19.29 -20.24 9.99
N LYS A 51 19.72 -20.79 8.83
CA LYS A 51 21.04 -20.54 8.24
C LYS A 51 21.02 -19.34 7.29
N ASN A 52 21.99 -18.45 7.41
CA ASN A 52 22.12 -17.27 6.53
C ASN A 52 22.44 -17.67 5.07
N SER A 53 23.14 -18.77 4.85
CA SER A 53 23.41 -19.28 3.49
C SER A 53 22.13 -19.66 2.74
N GLU A 54 21.16 -20.25 3.40
CA GLU A 54 19.86 -20.60 2.80
C GLU A 54 19.02 -19.34 2.53
N ALA A 55 18.99 -18.41 3.48
CA ALA A 55 18.31 -17.12 3.29
C ALA A 55 18.93 -16.31 2.14
N GLY A 56 20.25 -16.34 1.97
CA GLY A 56 20.97 -15.74 0.85
C GLY A 56 20.61 -16.38 -0.50
N LEU A 57 20.37 -17.70 -0.54
CA LEU A 57 19.87 -18.38 -1.75
C LEU A 57 18.44 -17.95 -2.10
N ILE A 58 17.55 -17.75 -1.09
CA ILE A 58 16.21 -17.25 -1.31
C ILE A 58 16.25 -15.81 -1.85
N LEU A 59 17.11 -14.96 -1.27
CA LEU A 59 17.30 -13.60 -1.78
C LEU A 59 17.75 -13.61 -3.24
N LYS A 60 18.74 -14.43 -3.60
CA LYS A 60 19.21 -14.56 -4.99
C LYS A 60 18.09 -15.07 -5.91
N LEU A 61 17.31 -16.06 -5.47
CA LEU A 61 16.13 -16.54 -6.20
C LEU A 61 15.13 -15.41 -6.46
N SER A 62 14.78 -14.66 -5.43
CA SER A 62 13.87 -13.51 -5.54
C SER A 62 14.39 -12.47 -6.54
N LEU A 63 15.68 -12.12 -6.48
CA LEU A 63 16.28 -11.15 -7.39
C LEU A 63 16.30 -11.65 -8.84
N ILE A 64 16.60 -12.93 -9.08
CA ILE A 64 16.56 -13.53 -10.43
C ILE A 64 15.13 -13.45 -10.99
N ILE A 65 14.13 -13.83 -10.19
CA ILE A 65 12.72 -13.77 -10.62
C ILE A 65 12.31 -12.33 -10.96
N ILE A 66 12.69 -11.36 -10.12
CA ILE A 66 12.39 -9.93 -10.34
C ILE A 66 13.00 -9.46 -11.66
N VAL A 67 14.26 -9.82 -11.94
CA VAL A 67 14.92 -9.43 -13.20
C VAL A 67 14.21 -10.05 -14.41
N LEU A 68 13.94 -11.36 -14.38
CA LEU A 68 13.25 -12.05 -15.47
C LEU A 68 11.85 -11.48 -15.70
N PHE A 69 11.11 -11.23 -14.61
CA PHE A 69 9.77 -10.65 -14.70
C PHE A 69 9.82 -9.18 -15.15
N SER A 70 10.86 -8.42 -14.80
CA SER A 70 11.07 -7.07 -15.31
C SER A 70 11.30 -7.04 -16.82
N ILE A 71 12.06 -7.99 -17.36
CA ILE A 71 12.25 -8.15 -18.79
C ILE A 71 10.92 -8.47 -19.47
N LEU A 72 10.13 -9.38 -18.88
CA LEU A 72 8.80 -9.71 -19.40
C LEU A 72 7.87 -8.50 -19.40
N VAL A 73 7.83 -7.73 -18.30
CA VAL A 73 7.04 -6.49 -18.21
C VAL A 73 7.50 -5.49 -19.26
N PHE A 74 8.80 -5.32 -19.47
CA PHE A 74 9.35 -4.43 -20.52
C PHE A 74 8.89 -4.84 -21.91
N LEU A 75 8.93 -6.13 -22.24
CA LEU A 75 8.46 -6.64 -23.52
C LEU A 75 6.95 -6.40 -23.70
N ILE A 76 6.15 -6.73 -22.69
CA ILE A 76 4.70 -6.54 -22.75
C ILE A 76 4.35 -5.05 -22.90
N THR A 77 4.97 -4.18 -22.09
CA THR A 77 4.68 -2.75 -22.16
C THR A 77 5.14 -2.12 -23.46
N THR A 78 6.25 -2.59 -24.06
CA THR A 78 6.72 -2.08 -25.34
C THR A 78 5.82 -2.49 -26.51
N LEU A 79 5.34 -3.74 -26.49
CA LEU A 79 4.50 -4.28 -27.57
C LEU A 79 3.03 -3.81 -27.47
N PHE A 80 2.49 -3.69 -26.24
CA PHE A 80 1.05 -3.48 -26.01
C PHE A 80 0.73 -2.15 -25.30
N LYS A 81 1.66 -1.18 -25.24
CA LYS A 81 1.47 0.08 -24.52
C LYS A 81 0.16 0.81 -24.85
N ASN A 82 -0.18 0.90 -26.14
CA ASN A 82 -1.39 1.59 -26.58
C ASN A 82 -2.65 0.85 -26.15
N ASN A 83 -2.66 -0.48 -26.27
CA ASN A 83 -3.78 -1.33 -25.84
C ASN A 83 -3.97 -1.26 -24.31
N ILE A 84 -2.88 -1.27 -23.54
CA ILE A 84 -2.92 -1.13 -22.08
C ILE A 84 -3.45 0.25 -21.70
N ALA A 85 -2.97 1.31 -22.36
CA ALA A 85 -3.41 2.68 -22.12
C ALA A 85 -4.92 2.86 -22.41
N LEU A 86 -5.42 2.29 -23.52
CA LEU A 86 -6.84 2.28 -23.87
C LEU A 86 -7.68 1.49 -22.88
N LEU A 87 -7.21 0.30 -22.44
CA LEU A 87 -7.87 -0.52 -21.43
C LEU A 87 -8.01 0.20 -20.07
N LEU A 88 -7.04 1.07 -19.74
CA LEU A 88 -7.05 1.86 -18.52
C LEU A 88 -7.73 3.22 -18.68
N GLY A 89 -8.30 3.49 -19.86
CA GLY A 89 -9.00 4.74 -20.16
C GLY A 89 -8.10 5.98 -20.18
N ASN A 90 -6.78 5.80 -20.40
CA ASN A 90 -5.84 6.91 -20.28
C ASN A 90 -4.69 6.81 -21.31
N GLU A 91 -4.83 7.52 -22.41
CA GLU A 91 -3.82 7.52 -23.49
C GLU A 91 -2.47 8.14 -23.07
N ARG A 92 -2.49 9.11 -22.14
CA ARG A 92 -1.26 9.75 -21.61
C ARG A 92 -0.37 8.74 -20.89
N LEU A 93 -0.95 7.65 -20.39
CA LEU A 93 -0.21 6.59 -19.70
C LEU A 93 0.74 5.85 -20.64
N SER A 94 0.46 5.80 -21.96
CA SER A 94 1.23 5.02 -22.94
C SER A 94 2.74 5.33 -22.92
N PHE A 95 3.11 6.60 -22.78
CA PHE A 95 4.49 7.02 -22.63
C PHE A 95 5.12 6.50 -21.32
N TRP A 96 4.38 6.54 -20.22
CA TRP A 96 4.90 6.16 -18.90
C TRP A 96 5.07 4.65 -18.74
N LEU A 97 4.37 3.84 -19.54
CA LEU A 97 4.48 2.38 -19.49
C LEU A 97 5.90 1.89 -19.82
N TYR A 98 6.71 2.64 -20.58
CA TYR A 98 8.11 2.31 -20.80
C TYR A 98 8.95 2.32 -19.50
N PHE A 99 8.57 3.16 -18.55
CA PHE A 99 9.28 3.29 -17.27
C PHE A 99 8.76 2.32 -16.21
N LEU A 100 7.70 1.58 -16.51
CA LEU A 100 7.10 0.65 -15.55
C LEU A 100 8.07 -0.47 -15.16
N ALA A 101 8.76 -1.06 -16.13
CA ALA A 101 9.71 -2.15 -15.90
C ALA A 101 10.93 -1.73 -15.05
N PRO A 102 11.66 -0.63 -15.34
CA PRO A 102 12.78 -0.20 -14.50
C PRO A 102 12.35 0.22 -13.09
N VAL A 103 11.19 0.84 -12.92
CA VAL A 103 10.68 1.20 -11.58
C VAL A 103 10.28 -0.05 -10.80
N PHE A 104 9.59 -0.99 -11.46
CA PHE A 104 9.25 -2.28 -10.87
C PHE A 104 10.51 -3.06 -10.43
N LEU A 105 11.54 -3.11 -11.28
CA LEU A 105 12.82 -3.73 -10.94
C LEU A 105 13.43 -3.09 -9.68
N ALA A 106 13.48 -1.76 -9.62
CA ALA A 106 14.00 -1.02 -8.49
C ALA A 106 13.18 -1.25 -7.21
N ALA A 107 11.85 -1.23 -7.31
CA ALA A 107 10.95 -1.49 -6.19
C ALA A 107 11.09 -2.93 -5.65
N GLY A 108 11.14 -3.92 -6.54
CA GLY A 108 11.32 -5.32 -6.18
C GLY A 108 12.67 -5.60 -5.51
N ILE A 109 13.75 -5.00 -6.02
CA ILE A 109 15.08 -5.05 -5.39
C ILE A 109 15.00 -4.45 -3.98
N THR A 110 14.42 -3.26 -3.85
CA THR A 110 14.28 -2.56 -2.56
C THR A 110 13.48 -3.38 -1.57
N GLN A 111 12.39 -4.02 -2.01
CA GLN A 111 11.58 -4.90 -1.17
C GLN A 111 12.35 -6.13 -0.70
N SER A 112 13.02 -6.86 -1.60
CA SER A 112 13.79 -8.06 -1.26
C SER A 112 14.92 -7.77 -0.27
N PHE A 113 15.66 -6.66 -0.48
CA PHE A 113 16.69 -6.25 0.46
C PHE A 113 16.12 -5.73 1.79
N THR A 114 14.94 -5.14 1.81
CA THR A 114 14.28 -4.76 3.06
C THR A 114 14.02 -5.98 3.92
N TYR A 115 13.55 -7.11 3.36
CA TYR A 115 13.39 -8.37 4.10
C TYR A 115 14.74 -8.97 4.53
N TRP A 116 15.76 -8.86 3.70
CA TRP A 116 17.11 -9.31 4.04
C TRP A 116 17.70 -8.52 5.23
N PHE A 117 17.60 -7.19 5.20
CA PHE A 117 18.06 -6.35 6.30
C PHE A 117 17.21 -6.50 7.56
N ASN A 118 15.90 -6.74 7.42
CA ASN A 118 15.00 -7.05 8.53
C ASN A 118 15.43 -8.34 9.25
N ARG A 119 15.72 -9.40 8.48
CA ARG A 119 16.27 -10.65 9.02
C ARG A 119 17.56 -10.43 9.84
N ASN A 120 18.42 -9.56 9.37
CA ASN A 120 19.69 -9.24 10.05
C ASN A 120 19.56 -8.12 11.08
N GLU A 121 18.35 -7.74 11.45
CA GLU A 121 18.03 -6.69 12.46
C GLU A 121 18.65 -5.30 12.14
N ASN A 122 19.01 -5.07 10.89
CA ASN A 122 19.62 -3.82 10.43
C ASN A 122 18.57 -2.72 10.15
N TYR A 123 17.76 -2.41 11.16
CA TYR A 123 16.67 -1.42 11.06
C TYR A 123 17.14 -0.01 10.69
N LYS A 124 18.40 0.35 11.05
CA LYS A 124 18.99 1.64 10.66
C LYS A 124 19.13 1.78 9.15
N ILE A 125 19.48 0.70 8.44
CA ILE A 125 19.59 0.71 6.97
C ILE A 125 18.19 0.82 6.36
N ILE A 126 17.21 0.08 6.87
CA ILE A 126 15.82 0.10 6.38
C ILE A 126 15.21 1.51 6.56
N SER A 127 15.36 2.10 7.74
CA SER A 127 14.85 3.46 7.99
C SER A 127 15.59 4.51 7.16
N GLY A 128 16.92 4.38 7.03
CA GLY A 128 17.76 5.26 6.23
C GLY A 128 17.37 5.28 4.76
N VAL A 129 17.13 4.11 4.15
CA VAL A 129 16.67 4.01 2.75
C VAL A 129 15.30 4.65 2.57
N ARG A 130 14.38 4.40 3.49
CA ARG A 130 13.03 4.98 3.42
C ARG A 130 13.06 6.51 3.51
N ILE A 131 13.89 7.05 4.40
CA ILE A 131 14.08 8.51 4.53
C ILE A 131 14.73 9.05 3.25
N TYR A 132 15.80 8.43 2.77
CA TYR A 132 16.48 8.81 1.54
C TYR A 132 15.51 8.83 0.34
N GLN A 133 14.74 7.76 0.11
CA GLN A 133 13.76 7.67 -0.95
C GLN A 133 12.71 8.78 -0.87
N SER A 134 12.15 9.01 0.32
CA SER A 134 11.16 10.06 0.53
C SER A 134 11.74 11.45 0.30
N SER A 135 12.96 11.71 0.79
CA SER A 135 13.63 13.00 0.60
C SER A 135 13.95 13.28 -0.86
N VAL A 136 14.52 12.29 -1.57
CA VAL A 136 14.80 12.41 -3.02
C VAL A 136 13.51 12.67 -3.80
N ASN A 137 12.46 11.87 -3.54
CA ASN A 137 11.17 12.07 -4.20
C ASN A 137 10.58 13.46 -3.92
N SER A 138 10.59 13.91 -2.67
CA SER A 138 10.02 15.21 -2.29
C SER A 138 10.81 16.39 -2.85
N VAL A 139 12.14 16.34 -2.78
CA VAL A 139 12.99 17.41 -3.32
C VAL A 139 12.85 17.51 -4.84
N LEU A 140 12.91 16.38 -5.54
CA LEU A 140 12.76 16.37 -6.99
C LEU A 140 11.35 16.80 -7.43
N SER A 141 10.30 16.34 -6.73
CA SER A 141 8.93 16.78 -7.02
C SER A 141 8.78 18.29 -6.85
N LEU A 142 9.38 18.89 -5.81
CA LEU A 142 9.37 20.33 -5.63
C LEU A 142 10.14 21.06 -6.74
N LEU A 143 11.37 20.65 -7.01
CA LEU A 143 12.21 21.28 -8.03
C LEU A 143 11.56 21.22 -9.41
N LEU A 144 11.09 20.03 -9.83
CA LEU A 144 10.44 19.85 -11.11
C LEU A 144 9.06 20.53 -11.19
N GLY A 145 8.36 20.65 -10.05
CA GLY A 145 7.12 21.40 -9.95
C GLY A 145 7.33 22.89 -10.15
N PHE A 146 8.34 23.49 -9.52
CA PHE A 146 8.71 24.89 -9.77
C PHE A 146 9.13 25.14 -11.21
N LEU A 147 9.76 24.17 -11.86
CA LEU A 147 10.10 24.24 -13.28
C LEU A 147 8.91 23.96 -14.21
N LYS A 148 7.70 23.79 -13.66
CA LYS A 148 6.44 23.54 -14.39
C LYS A 148 6.45 22.29 -15.28
N PHE A 149 7.14 21.24 -14.84
CA PHE A 149 7.14 19.95 -15.56
C PHE A 149 5.84 19.14 -15.37
N ASN A 150 4.84 19.68 -14.63
CA ASN A 150 3.52 19.04 -14.43
C ASN A 150 3.65 17.54 -14.08
N THR A 151 2.82 16.68 -14.66
CA THR A 151 2.83 15.23 -14.43
C THR A 151 4.23 14.61 -14.58
N PHE A 152 5.02 15.11 -15.52
CA PHE A 152 6.40 14.62 -15.75
C PHE A 152 7.26 14.75 -14.48
N GLY A 153 7.11 15.87 -13.76
CA GLY A 153 7.84 16.13 -12.53
C GLY A 153 7.52 15.12 -11.41
N LEU A 154 6.23 14.76 -11.23
CA LEU A 154 5.81 13.78 -10.21
C LEU A 154 6.29 12.37 -10.53
N ILE A 155 6.09 11.91 -11.75
CA ILE A 155 6.43 10.53 -12.13
C ILE A 155 7.94 10.37 -12.21
N LEU A 156 8.67 11.34 -12.78
CA LEU A 156 10.13 11.28 -12.86
C LEU A 156 10.78 11.28 -11.46
N SER A 157 10.28 12.08 -10.53
CA SER A 157 10.78 12.07 -9.16
C SER A 157 10.56 10.72 -8.48
N LEU A 158 9.42 10.07 -8.72
CA LEU A 158 9.14 8.72 -8.25
C LEU A 158 10.11 7.69 -8.87
N ILE A 159 10.35 7.76 -10.17
CA ILE A 159 11.28 6.88 -10.89
C ILE A 159 12.68 7.00 -10.31
N ILE A 160 13.21 8.21 -10.25
CA ILE A 160 14.57 8.48 -9.75
C ILE A 160 14.70 8.05 -8.29
N SER A 161 13.73 8.34 -7.44
CA SER A 161 13.77 7.96 -6.02
C SER A 161 13.78 6.45 -5.82
N ASN A 162 13.03 5.68 -6.61
CA ASN A 162 13.04 4.22 -6.56
C ASN A 162 14.38 3.65 -7.05
N ILE A 163 14.89 4.12 -8.19
CA ILE A 163 16.17 3.66 -8.76
C ILE A 163 17.33 3.97 -7.81
N THR A 164 17.42 5.20 -7.29
CA THR A 164 18.52 5.59 -6.39
C THR A 164 18.46 4.85 -5.07
N SER A 165 17.26 4.54 -4.55
CA SER A 165 17.08 3.75 -3.33
C SER A 165 17.53 2.30 -3.52
N SER A 166 17.19 1.70 -4.66
CA SER A 166 17.62 0.33 -4.99
C SER A 166 19.14 0.25 -5.15
N LEU A 167 19.75 1.23 -5.83
CA LEU A 167 21.21 1.33 -5.98
C LEU A 167 21.92 1.52 -4.63
N TYR A 168 21.34 2.33 -3.74
CA TYR A 168 21.88 2.49 -2.38
C TYR A 168 21.91 1.18 -1.62
N LEU A 169 20.83 0.37 -1.68
CA LEU A 169 20.78 -0.95 -1.03
C LEU A 169 21.72 -1.96 -1.67
N LEU A 170 21.78 -2.00 -2.99
CA LEU A 170 22.72 -2.85 -3.73
C LEU A 170 24.17 -2.57 -3.30
N LYS A 171 24.57 -1.30 -3.27
CA LYS A 171 25.92 -0.92 -2.86
C LYS A 171 26.25 -1.37 -1.43
N ARG A 172 25.28 -1.34 -0.51
CA ARG A 172 25.43 -1.78 0.88
C ARG A 172 25.47 -3.32 1.04
N SER A 173 24.92 -4.06 0.08
CA SER A 173 24.73 -5.51 0.16
C SER A 173 25.72 -6.33 -0.67
N LEU A 174 26.37 -5.74 -1.70
CA LEU A 174 27.26 -6.45 -2.63
C LEU A 174 28.38 -7.22 -1.92
N PHE A 175 28.91 -6.71 -0.81
CA PHE A 175 29.97 -7.37 -0.05
C PHE A 175 29.54 -8.70 0.60
N ARG A 176 28.25 -8.86 0.90
CA ARG A 176 27.70 -10.06 1.58
C ARG A 176 27.07 -11.10 0.64
N LEU A 177 26.77 -10.71 -0.60
CA LEU A 177 26.19 -11.62 -1.59
C LEU A 177 27.21 -12.61 -2.19
N ASN A 178 28.50 -12.29 -2.14
CA ASN A 178 29.58 -13.11 -2.70
C ASN A 178 29.83 -14.39 -1.90
N GLU A 179 29.39 -14.47 -0.65
CA GLU A 179 29.60 -15.66 0.20
C GLU A 179 28.77 -16.89 -0.20
N CYS A 180 27.73 -16.72 -1.03
CA CYS A 180 26.89 -17.82 -1.48
C CYS A 180 27.14 -18.11 -2.96
N SER A 181 27.75 -19.25 -3.29
CA SER A 181 27.92 -19.69 -4.69
C SER A 181 26.56 -19.86 -5.38
N LEU A 182 26.42 -19.34 -6.60
CA LEU A 182 25.27 -19.58 -7.48
C LEU A 182 25.31 -21.04 -7.93
N ASN A 183 24.50 -21.90 -7.31
CA ASN A 183 24.31 -23.28 -7.76
C ASN A 183 22.83 -23.46 -8.10
N PHE A 184 22.54 -23.72 -9.37
CA PHE A 184 21.18 -23.89 -9.90
C PHE A 184 20.41 -25.01 -9.19
N ILE A 185 21.09 -26.10 -8.81
CA ILE A 185 20.49 -27.25 -8.08
C ILE A 185 20.01 -26.77 -6.71
N LYS A 186 20.84 -25.97 -5.99
CA LYS A 186 20.47 -25.42 -4.68
C LYS A 186 19.32 -24.44 -4.80
N LEU A 187 19.31 -23.57 -5.84
CA LEU A 187 18.19 -22.64 -6.10
C LEU A 187 16.89 -23.40 -6.35
N ARG A 188 16.90 -24.45 -7.18
CA ARG A 188 15.73 -25.29 -7.45
C ARG A 188 15.23 -26.00 -6.19
N SER A 189 16.14 -26.49 -5.35
CA SER A 189 15.79 -27.12 -4.07
C SER A 189 15.10 -26.13 -3.13
N VAL A 190 15.63 -24.91 -3.01
CA VAL A 190 15.04 -23.83 -2.19
C VAL A 190 13.68 -23.41 -2.74
N ALA A 191 13.56 -23.23 -4.06
CA ALA A 191 12.27 -22.90 -4.70
C ALA A 191 11.20 -23.97 -4.39
N LYS A 192 11.56 -25.26 -4.47
CA LYS A 192 10.64 -26.36 -4.15
C LYS A 192 10.29 -26.39 -2.66
N LYS A 193 11.25 -26.13 -1.78
CA LYS A 193 11.03 -26.12 -0.31
C LYS A 193 10.03 -25.05 0.12
N TYR A 194 10.08 -23.85 -0.50
CA TYR A 194 9.24 -22.72 -0.15
C TYR A 194 8.12 -22.45 -1.18
N LYS A 195 7.68 -23.48 -1.90
CA LYS A 195 6.64 -23.39 -2.94
C LYS A 195 5.27 -22.90 -2.45
N GLU A 196 5.02 -22.91 -1.16
CA GLU A 196 3.78 -22.42 -0.57
C GLU A 196 3.60 -20.92 -0.76
N PHE A 197 4.70 -20.16 -0.84
CA PHE A 197 4.62 -18.70 -1.07
C PHE A 197 4.04 -18.36 -2.45
N PRO A 198 4.56 -18.87 -3.58
CA PRO A 198 3.94 -18.64 -4.88
C PRO A 198 2.58 -19.30 -5.05
N LEU A 199 2.30 -20.44 -4.39
CA LEU A 199 1.04 -21.16 -4.58
C LEU A 199 -0.12 -20.64 -3.72
N LEU A 200 0.15 -20.18 -2.50
CA LEU A 200 -0.90 -19.77 -1.55
C LEU A 200 -0.84 -18.27 -1.22
N SER A 201 0.37 -17.76 -0.91
CA SER A 201 0.52 -16.37 -0.49
C SER A 201 0.37 -15.38 -1.65
N LEU A 202 0.88 -15.72 -2.85
CA LEU A 202 0.79 -14.85 -4.01
C LEU A 202 -0.65 -14.65 -4.50
N PRO A 203 -1.48 -15.68 -4.73
CA PRO A 203 -2.86 -15.47 -5.17
C PRO A 203 -3.68 -14.64 -4.20
N SER A 204 -3.55 -14.89 -2.89
CA SER A 204 -4.24 -14.11 -1.86
C SER A 204 -3.82 -12.64 -1.87
N ALA A 205 -2.52 -12.36 -1.95
CA ALA A 205 -2.01 -10.99 -2.00
C ALA A 205 -2.36 -10.28 -3.31
N LEU A 206 -2.42 -11.01 -4.42
CA LEU A 206 -2.86 -10.46 -5.71
C LEU A 206 -4.33 -10.06 -5.68
N LEU A 207 -5.21 -10.93 -5.18
CA LEU A 207 -6.63 -10.62 -5.05
C LEU A 207 -6.84 -9.34 -4.23
N ASP A 208 -6.16 -9.21 -3.09
CA ASP A 208 -6.24 -8.03 -2.24
C ASP A 208 -5.71 -6.78 -2.97
N THR A 209 -4.51 -6.87 -3.56
CA THR A 209 -3.88 -5.73 -4.23
C THR A 209 -4.64 -5.29 -5.47
N ILE A 210 -5.14 -6.21 -6.29
CA ILE A 210 -5.97 -5.90 -7.45
C ILE A 210 -7.28 -5.27 -6.99
N SER A 211 -7.91 -5.82 -5.95
CA SER A 211 -9.15 -5.29 -5.39
C SER A 211 -9.01 -3.82 -4.94
N ILE A 212 -7.94 -3.49 -4.22
CA ILE A 212 -7.69 -2.11 -3.76
C ILE A 212 -7.39 -1.18 -4.94
N ASN A 213 -6.53 -1.60 -5.87
CA ASN A 213 -6.12 -0.76 -7.00
C ASN A 213 -7.18 -0.68 -8.11
N SER A 214 -8.15 -1.60 -8.15
CA SER A 214 -9.27 -1.54 -9.09
C SER A 214 -10.08 -0.25 -8.94
N ILE A 215 -10.17 0.31 -7.74
CA ILE A 215 -10.83 1.59 -7.49
C ILE A 215 -10.20 2.70 -8.34
N ILE A 216 -8.87 2.78 -8.36
CA ILE A 216 -8.14 3.79 -9.13
C ILE A 216 -8.36 3.62 -10.63
N PHE A 217 -8.30 2.39 -11.14
CA PHE A 217 -8.52 2.11 -12.55
C PHE A 217 -9.96 2.38 -12.98
N LEU A 218 -10.93 1.99 -12.17
CA LEU A 218 -12.35 2.20 -12.48
C LEU A 218 -12.76 3.67 -12.39
N LEU A 219 -12.22 4.43 -11.43
CA LEU A 219 -12.44 5.88 -11.36
C LEU A 219 -11.86 6.59 -12.58
N SER A 220 -10.66 6.19 -13.02
CA SER A 220 -10.04 6.75 -14.23
C SER A 220 -10.82 6.39 -15.49
N TYR A 221 -11.25 5.14 -15.62
CA TYR A 221 -11.95 4.64 -16.81
C TYR A 221 -13.36 5.19 -16.95
N PHE A 222 -14.13 5.23 -15.85
CA PHE A 222 -15.53 5.63 -15.88
C PHE A 222 -15.77 7.12 -15.74
N PHE A 223 -14.87 7.83 -15.09
CA PHE A 223 -15.08 9.25 -14.78
C PHE A 223 -13.98 10.14 -15.36
N SER A 224 -12.85 10.33 -14.64
CA SER A 224 -11.73 11.14 -15.15
C SER A 224 -10.46 10.97 -14.34
N GLU A 225 -9.31 11.40 -14.94
CA GLU A 225 -8.03 11.54 -14.22
C GLU A 225 -8.16 12.49 -13.03
N SER A 226 -8.90 13.59 -13.18
CA SER A 226 -9.08 14.60 -12.13
C SER A 226 -9.78 14.02 -10.90
N ILE A 227 -10.88 13.28 -11.10
CA ILE A 227 -11.60 12.62 -10.00
C ILE A 227 -10.71 11.53 -9.36
N THR A 228 -9.96 10.77 -10.16
CA THR A 228 -9.02 9.76 -9.67
C THR A 228 -7.94 10.39 -8.81
N GLY A 229 -7.40 11.53 -9.25
CA GLY A 229 -6.41 12.30 -8.50
C GLY A 229 -6.99 12.88 -7.21
N ALA A 230 -8.17 13.48 -7.27
CA ALA A 230 -8.87 14.00 -6.11
C ALA A 230 -9.14 12.92 -5.07
N TYR A 231 -9.66 11.76 -5.48
CA TYR A 231 -9.88 10.60 -4.60
C TYR A 231 -8.58 10.09 -3.95
N SER A 232 -7.55 9.84 -4.76
CA SER A 232 -6.28 9.30 -4.26
C SER A 232 -5.55 10.28 -3.34
N PHE A 233 -5.62 11.58 -3.63
CA PHE A 233 -5.06 12.62 -2.78
C PHE A 233 -5.82 12.72 -1.45
N SER A 234 -7.16 12.75 -1.48
CA SER A 234 -8.00 12.77 -0.27
C SER A 234 -7.71 11.56 0.61
N LEU A 235 -7.75 10.34 0.04
CA LEU A 235 -7.48 9.12 0.79
C LEU A 235 -6.07 9.12 1.39
N ARG A 236 -5.07 9.60 0.64
CA ARG A 236 -3.69 9.72 1.11
C ARG A 236 -3.57 10.68 2.28
N MET A 237 -4.19 11.87 2.23
CA MET A 237 -4.13 12.85 3.30
C MET A 237 -4.85 12.36 4.56
N LEU A 238 -6.06 11.83 4.39
CA LEU A 238 -6.88 11.33 5.50
C LEU A 238 -6.29 10.08 6.17
N SER A 239 -5.61 9.19 5.43
CA SER A 239 -5.03 7.97 6.00
C SER A 239 -3.70 8.20 6.73
N MET A 240 -3.04 9.35 6.57
CA MET A 240 -1.73 9.63 7.20
C MET A 240 -1.73 9.46 8.74
N PRO A 241 -2.68 9.99 9.51
CA PRO A 241 -2.72 9.78 10.95
C PRO A 241 -2.85 8.30 11.31
N ALA A 242 -3.70 7.56 10.58
CA ALA A 242 -3.91 6.13 10.79
C ALA A 242 -2.62 5.32 10.55
N VAL A 243 -1.86 5.66 9.53
CA VAL A 243 -0.60 4.95 9.22
C VAL A 243 0.49 5.27 10.24
N VAL A 244 0.65 6.54 10.64
CA VAL A 244 1.69 6.95 11.61
C VAL A 244 1.40 6.36 12.99
N ILE A 245 0.18 6.54 13.50
CA ILE A 245 -0.21 6.06 14.83
C ILE A 245 -0.39 4.54 14.81
N GLY A 246 -1.00 3.99 13.77
CA GLY A 246 -1.23 2.57 13.61
C GLY A 246 0.06 1.76 13.56
N THR A 247 1.11 2.24 12.88
CA THR A 247 2.42 1.54 12.87
C THR A 247 3.13 1.62 14.22
N ALA A 248 3.09 2.76 14.90
CA ALA A 248 3.74 2.92 16.21
C ALA A 248 3.01 2.11 17.31
N MET A 249 1.68 2.22 17.38
CA MET A 249 0.87 1.51 18.37
C MET A 249 0.69 0.03 18.03
N GLY A 250 0.64 -0.31 16.75
CA GLY A 250 0.39 -1.67 16.28
C GLY A 250 1.44 -2.67 16.74
N GLN A 251 2.73 -2.29 16.75
CA GLN A 251 3.82 -3.14 17.25
C GLN A 251 3.69 -3.40 18.75
N VAL A 252 3.48 -2.34 19.53
CA VAL A 252 3.30 -2.44 21.00
C VAL A 252 2.04 -3.26 21.34
N PHE A 253 0.98 -3.03 20.58
CA PHE A 253 -0.28 -3.72 20.80
C PHE A 253 -0.23 -5.20 20.41
N PHE A 254 0.46 -5.51 19.28
CA PHE A 254 0.71 -6.89 18.88
C PHE A 254 1.50 -7.68 19.93
N GLN A 255 2.54 -7.06 20.51
CA GLN A 255 3.30 -7.67 21.60
C GLN A 255 2.41 -7.92 22.83
N LYS A 256 1.67 -6.90 23.29
CA LYS A 256 0.78 -7.02 24.44
C LYS A 256 -0.28 -8.09 24.25
N ILE A 257 -0.91 -8.18 23.08
CA ILE A 257 -1.90 -9.24 22.79
C ILE A 257 -1.23 -10.61 22.77
N SER A 258 -0.02 -10.74 22.20
CA SER A 258 0.69 -12.00 22.18
C SER A 258 1.08 -12.49 23.57
N GLU A 259 1.53 -11.59 24.43
CA GLU A 259 1.81 -11.85 25.84
C GLU A 259 0.53 -12.26 26.61
N ALA A 260 -0.54 -11.46 26.49
CA ALA A 260 -1.83 -11.75 27.12
C ALA A 260 -2.40 -13.11 26.65
N TYR A 261 -2.28 -13.41 25.34
CA TYR A 261 -2.72 -14.70 24.81
C TYR A 261 -1.91 -15.87 25.40
N SER A 262 -0.58 -15.72 25.51
CA SER A 262 0.31 -16.75 26.09
C SER A 262 0.06 -16.94 27.58
N ASN A 263 -0.21 -15.86 28.31
CA ASN A 263 -0.45 -15.87 29.76
C ASN A 263 -1.91 -16.19 30.11
N LYS A 264 -2.78 -16.44 29.12
CA LYS A 264 -4.24 -16.63 29.31
C LYS A 264 -4.94 -15.45 29.99
N GLU A 265 -4.41 -14.25 29.78
CA GLU A 265 -5.03 -13.00 30.24
C GLU A 265 -6.13 -12.54 29.26
N LYS A 266 -7.01 -11.64 29.72
CA LYS A 266 -8.14 -11.15 28.92
C LYS A 266 -7.70 -10.21 27.82
N ILE A 267 -7.96 -10.56 26.57
CA ILE A 267 -7.63 -9.78 25.36
C ILE A 267 -8.73 -8.77 25.02
N PHE A 268 -9.98 -9.15 25.22
CA PHE A 268 -11.14 -8.31 24.89
C PHE A 268 -11.09 -6.90 25.50
N PRO A 269 -10.79 -6.72 26.82
CA PRO A 269 -10.67 -5.38 27.41
C PRO A 269 -9.51 -4.55 26.82
N LEU A 270 -8.42 -5.19 26.43
CA LEU A 270 -7.27 -4.50 25.83
C LEU A 270 -7.66 -3.88 24.47
N ILE A 271 -8.42 -4.62 23.65
CA ILE A 271 -8.92 -4.13 22.35
C ILE A 271 -9.85 -2.93 22.57
N LEU A 272 -10.85 -3.06 23.46
CA LEU A 272 -11.81 -2.00 23.72
C LEU A 272 -11.15 -0.72 24.25
N ARG A 273 -10.19 -0.86 25.17
CA ARG A 273 -9.44 0.29 25.70
C ARG A 273 -8.69 1.04 24.61
N SER A 274 -8.04 0.30 23.70
CA SER A 274 -7.36 0.89 22.55
C SER A 274 -8.34 1.65 21.64
N TRP A 275 -9.45 1.04 21.31
CA TRP A 275 -10.48 1.66 20.47
C TRP A 275 -11.09 2.90 21.12
N LYS A 276 -11.36 2.88 22.42
CA LYS A 276 -11.89 4.05 23.14
C LYS A 276 -10.95 5.25 23.05
N VAL A 277 -9.65 5.03 23.25
CA VAL A 277 -8.64 6.11 23.15
C VAL A 277 -8.59 6.69 21.74
N LEU A 278 -8.55 5.83 20.71
CA LEU A 278 -8.48 6.27 19.33
C LEU A 278 -9.80 6.91 18.85
N PHE A 279 -10.94 6.41 19.33
CA PHE A 279 -12.24 7.02 19.07
C PHE A 279 -12.27 8.47 19.57
N LEU A 280 -11.88 8.70 20.82
CA LEU A 280 -11.85 10.05 21.41
C LEU A 280 -10.86 10.98 20.70
N ALA A 281 -9.71 10.44 20.26
CA ALA A 281 -8.71 11.22 19.54
C ALA A 281 -9.14 11.56 18.11
N GLY A 282 -9.87 10.67 17.43
CA GLY A 282 -10.22 10.81 16.02
C GLY A 282 -11.58 11.47 15.77
N ILE A 283 -12.53 11.44 16.74
CA ILE A 283 -13.90 11.89 16.49
C ILE A 283 -13.99 13.38 16.13
N PHE A 284 -13.26 14.24 16.85
CA PHE A 284 -13.30 15.68 16.61
C PHE A 284 -12.75 16.07 15.22
N PRO A 285 -11.54 15.63 14.81
CA PRO A 285 -11.06 15.90 13.45
C PRO A 285 -12.00 15.35 12.37
N THR A 286 -12.64 14.19 12.60
CA THR A 286 -13.58 13.61 11.64
C THR A 286 -14.82 14.46 11.48
N ILE A 287 -15.40 14.97 12.58
CA ILE A 287 -16.57 15.88 12.53
C ILE A 287 -16.22 17.15 11.76
N VAL A 288 -15.05 17.74 12.04
CA VAL A 288 -14.60 18.94 11.34
C VAL A 288 -14.44 18.70 9.84
N LEU A 289 -13.81 17.57 9.45
CA LEU A 289 -13.64 17.21 8.05
C LEU A 289 -14.97 16.86 7.35
N PHE A 290 -15.93 16.28 8.07
CA PHE A 290 -17.22 15.93 7.50
C PHE A 290 -18.04 17.16 7.11
N PHE A 291 -17.99 18.24 7.91
CA PHE A 291 -18.77 19.45 7.64
C PHE A 291 -18.01 20.51 6.86
N PHE A 292 -16.69 20.51 6.90
CA PHE A 292 -15.83 21.56 6.34
C PHE A 292 -14.71 21.00 5.45
N GLY A 293 -14.88 19.80 4.89
CA GLY A 293 -13.85 19.15 4.08
C GLY A 293 -13.47 19.93 2.84
N GLU A 294 -14.47 20.43 2.10
CA GLU A 294 -14.25 21.24 0.89
C GLU A 294 -13.51 22.55 1.22
N GLU A 295 -13.93 23.27 2.24
CA GLU A 295 -13.32 24.54 2.66
C GLU A 295 -11.89 24.33 3.17
N LEU A 296 -11.68 23.30 4.00
CA LEU A 296 -10.36 23.00 4.55
C LEU A 296 -9.37 22.59 3.45
N PHE A 297 -9.78 21.73 2.51
CA PHE A 297 -8.91 21.35 1.41
C PHE A 297 -8.62 22.53 0.48
N THR A 298 -9.62 23.34 0.19
CA THR A 298 -9.46 24.56 -0.60
C THR A 298 -8.52 25.55 0.08
N PHE A 299 -8.62 25.74 1.37
CA PHE A 299 -7.75 26.64 2.15
C PHE A 299 -6.30 26.13 2.20
N VAL A 300 -6.11 24.85 2.53
CA VAL A 300 -4.77 24.28 2.74
C VAL A 300 -4.08 23.99 1.41
N PHE A 301 -4.78 23.38 0.45
CA PHE A 301 -4.20 22.86 -0.78
C PHE A 301 -4.49 23.72 -2.02
N GLY A 302 -5.44 24.65 -1.93
CA GLY A 302 -5.83 25.56 -3.00
C GLY A 302 -7.12 25.14 -3.70
N ILE A 303 -7.75 26.08 -4.43
CA ILE A 303 -9.07 25.93 -5.07
C ILE A 303 -9.15 24.73 -6.04
N LYS A 304 -8.05 24.35 -6.68
CA LYS A 304 -7.99 23.17 -7.57
C LYS A 304 -8.36 21.87 -6.85
N TRP A 305 -8.27 21.84 -5.52
CA TRP A 305 -8.49 20.67 -4.67
C TRP A 305 -9.84 20.69 -3.95
N ALA A 306 -10.75 21.60 -4.33
CA ALA A 306 -12.10 21.65 -3.78
C ALA A 306 -12.82 20.30 -3.92
N GLU A 307 -12.68 19.66 -5.09
CA GLU A 307 -13.25 18.33 -5.35
C GLU A 307 -12.67 17.23 -4.45
N ALA A 308 -11.37 17.29 -4.16
CA ALA A 308 -10.74 16.40 -3.20
C ALA A 308 -11.28 16.64 -1.78
N GLY A 309 -11.57 17.90 -1.43
CA GLY A 309 -12.23 18.27 -0.19
C GLY A 309 -13.63 17.66 -0.08
N ARG A 310 -14.44 17.83 -1.11
CA ARG A 310 -15.78 17.24 -1.19
C ARG A 310 -15.77 15.72 -1.07
N ILE A 311 -14.83 15.03 -1.73
CA ILE A 311 -14.62 13.59 -1.56
C ILE A 311 -14.18 13.26 -0.13
N SER A 312 -13.35 14.11 0.49
CA SER A 312 -12.85 13.92 1.85
C SER A 312 -13.94 13.91 2.92
N GLU A 313 -15.05 14.65 2.72
CA GLU A 313 -16.21 14.67 3.60
C GLU A 313 -16.82 13.28 3.80
N TYR A 314 -16.85 12.47 2.76
CA TYR A 314 -17.33 11.09 2.85
C TYR A 314 -16.24 10.12 3.31
N LEU A 315 -15.02 10.25 2.78
CA LEU A 315 -13.92 9.36 3.11
C LEU A 315 -13.41 9.53 4.55
N CYS A 316 -13.65 10.67 5.22
CA CYS A 316 -13.23 10.88 6.59
C CYS A 316 -13.87 9.88 7.57
N ILE A 317 -15.12 9.45 7.31
CA ILE A 317 -15.80 8.44 8.12
C ILE A 317 -15.09 7.08 7.97
N LEU A 318 -14.77 6.67 6.73
CA LEU A 318 -14.03 5.45 6.45
C LEU A 318 -12.66 5.46 7.14
N THR A 319 -11.91 6.54 6.95
CA THR A 319 -10.55 6.66 7.53
C THR A 319 -10.57 6.73 9.05
N PHE A 320 -11.64 7.23 9.66
CA PHE A 320 -11.87 7.15 11.11
C PHE A 320 -12.01 5.72 11.60
N PHE A 321 -12.83 4.89 10.94
CA PHE A 321 -12.93 3.48 11.30
C PHE A 321 -11.62 2.72 11.06
N MET A 322 -10.91 3.01 9.96
CA MET A 322 -9.57 2.49 9.72
C MET A 322 -8.58 2.89 10.83
N PHE A 323 -8.63 4.14 11.28
CA PHE A 323 -7.78 4.66 12.35
C PHE A 323 -7.99 3.92 13.66
N ILE A 324 -9.25 3.70 14.07
CA ILE A 324 -9.59 2.96 15.30
C ILE A 324 -9.11 1.50 15.20
N SER A 325 -9.32 0.85 14.05
CA SER A 325 -9.04 -0.57 13.85
C SER A 325 -7.55 -0.88 13.62
N SER A 326 -6.78 0.10 13.16
CA SER A 326 -5.40 -0.06 12.70
C SER A 326 -4.47 -0.79 13.68
N PRO A 327 -4.39 -0.45 14.99
CA PRO A 327 -3.48 -1.14 15.92
C PRO A 327 -3.89 -2.58 16.21
N THR A 328 -5.19 -2.89 16.09
CA THR A 328 -5.75 -4.20 16.47
C THR A 328 -5.88 -5.16 15.29
N SER A 329 -5.64 -4.71 14.07
CA SER A 329 -5.79 -5.50 12.84
C SER A 329 -4.99 -6.81 12.88
N ASN A 330 -3.79 -6.80 13.45
CA ASN A 330 -2.92 -7.97 13.56
C ASN A 330 -3.36 -8.96 14.67
N ALA A 331 -4.33 -8.62 15.52
CA ALA A 331 -4.81 -9.53 16.57
C ALA A 331 -5.45 -10.81 16.01
N MET A 332 -6.06 -10.75 14.82
CA MET A 332 -6.58 -11.94 14.13
C MET A 332 -5.50 -12.98 13.82
N ILE A 333 -4.24 -12.55 13.63
CA ILE A 333 -3.10 -13.45 13.41
C ILE A 333 -2.79 -14.19 14.70
N VAL A 334 -2.74 -13.49 15.84
CA VAL A 334 -2.51 -14.08 17.17
C VAL A 334 -3.62 -15.07 17.52
N LEU A 335 -4.87 -14.72 17.20
CA LEU A 335 -6.05 -15.58 17.42
C LEU A 335 -6.21 -16.71 16.39
N ARG A 336 -5.29 -16.85 15.43
CA ARG A 336 -5.30 -17.91 14.39
C ARG A 336 -6.58 -17.95 13.53
N LYS A 337 -7.23 -16.80 13.32
CA LYS A 337 -8.48 -16.69 12.53
C LYS A 337 -8.27 -16.03 11.15
N GLN A 338 -7.13 -16.31 10.50
CA GLN A 338 -6.76 -15.69 9.21
C GLN A 338 -7.72 -16.05 8.06
N GLY A 339 -8.40 -17.21 8.13
CA GLY A 339 -9.38 -17.58 7.10
C GLY A 339 -10.54 -16.58 6.93
N ILE A 340 -10.88 -15.84 8.00
CA ILE A 340 -11.92 -14.80 7.94
C ILE A 340 -11.49 -13.67 7.00
N LEU A 341 -10.21 -13.30 7.01
CA LEU A 341 -9.66 -12.24 6.16
C LEU A 341 -9.82 -12.56 4.67
N LEU A 342 -9.68 -13.84 4.30
CA LEU A 342 -9.85 -14.25 2.90
C LEU A 342 -11.26 -13.98 2.40
N TRP A 343 -12.28 -14.35 3.17
CA TRP A 343 -13.68 -14.10 2.79
C TRP A 343 -14.02 -12.60 2.72
N ILE A 344 -13.46 -11.82 3.63
CA ILE A 344 -13.59 -10.36 3.63
C ILE A 344 -12.98 -9.78 2.35
N ASN A 345 -11.79 -10.23 1.94
CA ASN A 345 -11.13 -9.75 0.74
C ASN A 345 -11.86 -10.19 -0.55
N ILE A 346 -12.43 -11.39 -0.59
CA ILE A 346 -13.27 -11.85 -1.70
C ILE A 346 -14.53 -10.96 -1.83
N ALA A 347 -15.20 -10.65 -0.72
CA ALA A 347 -16.33 -9.74 -0.74
C ALA A 347 -15.93 -8.35 -1.26
N ALA A 348 -14.77 -7.83 -0.83
CA ALA A 348 -14.24 -6.54 -1.29
C ALA A 348 -13.94 -6.53 -2.80
N PHE A 349 -13.42 -7.62 -3.32
CA PHE A 349 -13.16 -7.77 -4.75
C PHE A 349 -14.44 -7.66 -5.60
N ILE A 350 -15.58 -8.02 -5.02
CA ILE A 350 -16.89 -7.97 -5.71
C ILE A 350 -17.54 -6.60 -5.55
N TYR A 351 -17.71 -6.10 -4.31
CA TYR A 351 -18.49 -4.87 -4.10
C TYR A 351 -17.78 -3.58 -4.56
N ARG A 352 -16.45 -3.53 -4.56
CA ARG A 352 -15.70 -2.35 -5.02
C ARG A 352 -16.02 -1.97 -6.47
N PRO A 353 -15.89 -2.89 -7.44
CA PRO A 353 -16.30 -2.61 -8.81
C PRO A 353 -17.80 -2.30 -8.93
N LEU A 354 -18.67 -3.05 -8.23
CA LEU A 354 -20.11 -2.86 -8.31
C LEU A 354 -20.55 -1.48 -7.81
N ALA A 355 -19.96 -0.96 -6.74
CA ALA A 355 -20.26 0.38 -6.23
C ALA A 355 -19.91 1.47 -7.26
N LEU A 356 -18.76 1.36 -7.92
CA LEU A 356 -18.33 2.33 -8.93
C LEU A 356 -19.11 2.20 -10.24
N LEU A 357 -19.45 0.97 -10.66
CA LEU A 357 -20.35 0.70 -11.80
C LEU A 357 -21.74 1.32 -11.56
N PHE A 358 -22.27 1.21 -10.36
CA PHE A 358 -23.53 1.86 -10.02
C PHE A 358 -23.42 3.39 -10.11
N GLY A 359 -22.34 3.98 -9.57
CA GLY A 359 -22.08 5.41 -9.71
C GLY A 359 -22.00 5.86 -11.18
N TYR A 360 -21.38 5.04 -12.03
CA TYR A 360 -21.33 5.27 -13.47
C TYR A 360 -22.71 5.21 -14.12
N SER A 361 -23.54 4.23 -13.78
CA SER A 361 -24.89 4.07 -14.33
C SER A 361 -25.83 5.24 -14.04
N VAL A 362 -25.61 5.93 -12.92
CA VAL A 362 -26.36 7.15 -12.53
C VAL A 362 -25.64 8.46 -12.91
N ASN A 363 -24.56 8.38 -13.67
CA ASN A 363 -23.72 9.50 -14.09
C ASN A 363 -23.22 10.38 -12.93
N ASN A 364 -22.95 9.80 -11.76
CA ASN A 364 -22.53 10.53 -10.58
C ASN A 364 -21.41 9.76 -9.85
N TYR A 365 -20.17 10.26 -9.95
CA TYR A 365 -19.00 9.68 -9.30
C TYR A 365 -19.10 9.71 -7.76
N LEU A 366 -19.72 10.78 -7.17
CA LEU A 366 -19.90 10.85 -5.72
C LEU A 366 -20.79 9.72 -5.22
N THR A 367 -21.87 9.40 -5.92
CA THR A 367 -22.72 8.24 -5.58
C THR A 367 -21.91 6.95 -5.53
N GLY A 368 -21.04 6.74 -6.52
CA GLY A 368 -20.13 5.58 -6.54
C GLY A 368 -19.17 5.55 -5.35
N ILE A 369 -18.56 6.71 -5.02
CA ILE A 369 -17.63 6.84 -3.89
C ILE A 369 -18.37 6.69 -2.55
N ILE A 370 -19.57 7.22 -2.40
CA ILE A 370 -20.38 7.09 -1.19
C ILE A 370 -20.75 5.62 -0.96
N LEU A 371 -21.25 4.92 -1.98
CA LEU A 371 -21.56 3.50 -1.87
C LEU A 371 -20.33 2.67 -1.54
N LEU A 372 -19.20 2.94 -2.21
CA LEU A 372 -17.93 2.31 -1.89
C LEU A 372 -17.56 2.52 -0.41
N THR A 373 -17.65 3.77 0.06
CA THR A 373 -17.35 4.15 1.45
C THR A 373 -18.25 3.40 2.45
N ILE A 374 -19.55 3.30 2.16
CA ILE A 374 -20.52 2.57 3.00
C ILE A 374 -20.14 1.08 3.09
N PHE A 375 -19.85 0.44 1.96
CA PHE A 375 -19.47 -0.98 1.96
C PHE A 375 -18.13 -1.22 2.68
N GLU A 376 -17.13 -0.35 2.50
CA GLU A 376 -15.86 -0.41 3.23
C GLU A 376 -16.08 -0.28 4.76
N ILE A 377 -16.95 0.64 5.19
CA ILE A 377 -17.30 0.81 6.61
C ILE A 377 -17.99 -0.46 7.14
N ILE A 378 -18.95 -1.01 6.40
CA ILE A 378 -19.62 -2.27 6.77
C ILE A 378 -18.58 -3.40 6.91
N GLN A 379 -17.63 -3.48 5.98
CA GLN A 379 -16.55 -4.46 6.03
C GLN A 379 -15.70 -4.30 7.30
N ILE A 380 -15.28 -3.07 7.63
CA ILE A 380 -14.46 -2.80 8.82
C ILE A 380 -15.25 -3.11 10.10
N ILE A 381 -16.52 -2.73 10.17
CA ILE A 381 -17.37 -3.03 11.32
C ILE A 381 -17.53 -4.54 11.47
N THR A 382 -17.78 -5.26 10.37
CA THR A 382 -17.90 -6.73 10.37
C THR A 382 -16.60 -7.37 10.85
N PHE A 383 -15.45 -6.93 10.35
CA PHE A 383 -14.13 -7.38 10.80
C PHE A 383 -13.96 -7.15 12.32
N ASN A 384 -14.30 -5.95 12.79
CA ASN A 384 -14.17 -5.58 14.21
C ASN A 384 -15.08 -6.41 15.12
N ILE A 385 -16.32 -6.69 14.69
CA ILE A 385 -17.24 -7.57 15.42
C ILE A 385 -16.68 -9.00 15.50
N LEU A 386 -16.16 -9.53 14.39
CA LEU A 386 -15.57 -10.87 14.35
C LEU A 386 -14.29 -10.95 15.20
N LEU A 387 -13.49 -9.89 15.24
CA LEU A 387 -12.32 -9.77 16.10
C LEU A 387 -12.73 -9.81 17.58
N LEU A 388 -13.71 -9.01 18.00
CA LEU A 388 -14.20 -8.99 19.38
C LEU A 388 -14.81 -10.33 19.80
N ARG A 389 -15.59 -10.97 18.91
CA ARG A 389 -16.14 -12.32 19.19
C ARG A 389 -15.03 -13.36 19.35
N SER A 390 -13.97 -13.27 18.53
CA SER A 390 -12.84 -14.19 18.62
C SER A 390 -12.04 -13.97 19.91
N ALA A 391 -11.83 -12.72 20.32
CA ALA A 391 -11.18 -12.36 21.56
C ALA A 391 -12.01 -12.83 22.79
N ALA A 392 -13.32 -12.61 22.79
CA ALA A 392 -14.19 -13.05 23.88
C ALA A 392 -14.24 -14.58 24.03
N ARG A 393 -14.19 -15.33 22.92
CA ARG A 393 -14.09 -16.80 22.95
C ARG A 393 -12.74 -17.26 23.52
N ALA A 394 -11.64 -16.61 23.11
CA ALA A 394 -10.32 -16.90 23.67
C ALA A 394 -10.28 -16.63 25.19
N ASP A 395 -10.86 -15.52 25.64
CA ASP A 395 -10.94 -15.14 27.06
C ASP A 395 -11.81 -16.10 27.89
N SER A 396 -12.77 -16.79 27.24
CA SER A 396 -13.65 -17.78 27.91
C SER A 396 -13.10 -19.20 27.87
N GLY A 397 -11.89 -19.43 27.32
CA GLY A 397 -11.30 -20.76 27.17
C GLY A 397 -11.98 -21.67 26.14
N LYS A 398 -12.90 -21.12 25.31
CA LYS A 398 -13.60 -21.83 24.23
C LYS A 398 -12.89 -21.56 22.89
N VAL A 399 -11.69 -22.09 22.73
CA VAL A 399 -10.93 -22.02 21.48
C VAL A 399 -11.33 -23.12 20.52
#